data_b3aadb43afd4342e36c01518f6564406
#
_entry.id   b3aadb43afd4342e36c01518f6564406
#
_cell.length_a   1.000
_cell.length_b   1.000
_cell.length_c   1.000
_cell.angle_alpha   90.00
_cell.angle_beta   90.00
_cell.angle_gamma   90.00
#
_symmetry.space_group_name_H-M   'P 1'
#
loop_
_entity.id
_entity.type
_entity.pdbx_description
1 polymer ?
#
loop_
_entity_poly.entity_id
_entity_poly.type
_entity_poly.pdbx_seq_one_letter_code
_entity_poly.pdbx_strand_id
1 'polypeptide(L)'
;MVLLMRSRLFWRRSAAAAGIYASVALGFFGTVIAAHAFSTRVLGLYAIVIAATGFFQTLLDLTIEEALVKYGFRFQERSDWGRLRRLFGRALQVKLAGGILAGICLLALAPASGALFGDPRLETPMLIAAALPLVQSPENVGGVALIL
;
A
#
# COMPACT_ATOMS: atom_id res chain seq x y z
N MET A 1 39.17 2.58 -3.13
CA MET A 1 37.89 3.10 -3.65
C MET A 1 36.77 2.06 -3.64
N VAL A 2 37.03 0.82 -4.05
CA VAL A 2 36.04 -0.29 -4.07
C VAL A 2 35.50 -0.68 -2.69
N LEU A 3 36.31 -0.69 -1.65
CA LEU A 3 35.93 -1.03 -0.27
C LEU A 3 34.95 -0.04 0.36
N LEU A 4 35.07 1.26 0.07
CA LEU A 4 34.18 2.31 0.58
C LEU A 4 32.80 2.27 -0.10
N MET A 5 32.72 1.90 -1.37
CA MET A 5 31.45 1.69 -2.07
C MET A 5 30.70 0.46 -1.51
N ARG A 6 31.42 -0.61 -1.17
CA ARG A 6 30.85 -1.84 -0.59
C ARG A 6 30.25 -1.58 0.79
N SER A 7 30.89 -0.75 1.62
CA SER A 7 30.37 -0.39 2.94
C SER A 7 29.08 0.46 2.86
N ARG A 8 28.98 1.42 1.93
CA ARG A 8 27.78 2.25 1.75
C ARG A 8 26.59 1.45 1.23
N LEU A 9 26.80 0.51 0.31
CA LEU A 9 25.78 -0.40 -0.17
C LEU A 9 25.29 -1.35 0.92
N PHE A 10 26.20 -1.86 1.74
CA PHE A 10 25.85 -2.70 2.87
C PHE A 10 24.99 -1.94 3.89
N TRP A 11 25.39 -0.73 4.27
CA TRP A 11 24.63 0.13 5.20
C TRP A 11 23.23 0.46 4.68
N ARG A 12 23.09 0.79 3.40
CA ARG A 12 21.78 1.09 2.79
C ARG A 12 20.87 -0.15 2.79
N ARG A 13 21.40 -1.32 2.47
CA ARG A 13 20.65 -2.58 2.49
C ARG A 13 20.26 -2.98 3.90
N SER A 14 21.17 -2.84 4.85
CA SER A 14 20.90 -3.14 6.28
C SER A 14 19.87 -2.17 6.86
N ALA A 15 19.91 -0.90 6.52
CA ALA A 15 18.92 0.09 6.95
C ALA A 15 17.53 -0.22 6.36
N ALA A 16 17.45 -0.60 5.09
CA ALA A 16 16.20 -1.02 4.48
C ALA A 16 15.62 -2.29 5.13
N ALA A 17 16.46 -3.30 5.35
CA ALA A 17 16.06 -4.51 6.06
C ALA A 17 15.60 -4.21 7.50
N ALA A 18 16.35 -3.39 8.24
CA ALA A 18 15.97 -2.98 9.58
C ALA A 18 14.62 -2.23 9.61
N GLY A 19 14.37 -1.37 8.61
CA GLY A 19 13.08 -0.68 8.45
C GLY A 19 11.92 -1.65 8.24
N ILE A 20 12.11 -2.66 7.39
CA ILE A 20 11.09 -3.69 7.15
C ILE A 20 10.80 -4.49 8.43
N TYR A 21 11.83 -4.97 9.13
CA TYR A 21 11.64 -5.73 10.37
C TYR A 21 11.03 -4.88 11.48
N ALA A 22 11.42 -3.61 11.60
CA ALA A 22 10.81 -2.68 12.54
C ALA A 22 9.32 -2.45 12.24
N SER A 23 8.96 -2.27 10.96
CA SER A 23 7.57 -2.13 10.52
C SER A 23 6.74 -3.38 10.86
N VAL A 24 7.26 -4.57 10.59
CA VAL A 24 6.59 -5.84 10.93
C VAL A 24 6.41 -5.98 12.44
N ALA A 25 7.45 -5.67 13.23
CA ALA A 25 7.38 -5.71 14.69
C ALA A 25 6.34 -4.72 15.24
N LEU A 26 6.34 -3.47 14.75
CA LEU A 26 5.35 -2.47 15.13
C LEU A 26 3.92 -2.89 14.77
N GLY A 27 3.72 -3.48 13.58
CA GLY A 27 2.43 -4.04 13.16
C GLY A 27 1.96 -5.16 14.09
N PHE A 28 2.87 -6.08 14.47
CA PHE A 28 2.58 -7.15 15.41
C PHE A 28 2.18 -6.60 16.79
N PHE A 29 2.97 -5.72 17.37
CA PHE A 29 2.64 -5.09 18.66
C PHE A 29 1.35 -4.29 18.59
N GLY A 30 1.09 -3.56 17.51
CA GLY A 30 -0.17 -2.85 17.27
C GLY A 30 -1.36 -3.81 17.27
N THR A 31 -1.24 -4.96 16.62
CA THR A 31 -2.30 -6.00 16.61
C THR A 31 -2.52 -6.59 18.01
N VAL A 32 -1.46 -6.87 18.77
CA VAL A 32 -1.55 -7.40 20.14
C VAL A 32 -2.23 -6.38 21.06
N ILE A 33 -1.86 -5.11 20.99
CA ILE A 33 -2.48 -4.05 21.77
C ILE A 33 -3.97 -3.90 21.41
N ALA A 34 -4.28 -3.91 20.12
CA ALA A 34 -5.67 -3.85 19.64
C ALA A 34 -6.49 -5.04 20.13
N ALA A 35 -5.92 -6.25 20.13
CA ALA A 35 -6.56 -7.46 20.61
C ALA A 35 -6.89 -7.42 22.12
N HIS A 36 -6.08 -6.72 22.91
CA HIS A 36 -6.33 -6.54 24.36
C HIS A 36 -7.27 -5.37 24.65
N ALA A 37 -7.22 -4.31 23.83
CA ALA A 37 -8.01 -3.10 24.06
C ALA A 37 -9.45 -3.21 23.54
N PHE A 38 -9.68 -3.98 22.49
CA PHE A 38 -10.98 -4.09 21.83
C PHE A 38 -11.67 -5.41 22.16
N SER A 39 -13.02 -5.36 22.23
CA SER A 39 -13.82 -6.58 22.33
C SER A 39 -13.70 -7.41 21.03
N THR A 40 -13.93 -8.72 21.14
CA THR A 40 -13.90 -9.65 19.99
C THR A 40 -14.82 -9.17 18.85
N ARG A 41 -15.96 -8.56 19.18
CA ARG A 41 -16.88 -8.01 18.17
C ARG A 41 -16.25 -6.85 17.39
N VAL A 42 -15.62 -5.91 18.09
CA VAL A 42 -14.96 -4.74 17.45
C VAL A 42 -13.79 -5.19 16.57
N LEU A 43 -13.02 -6.18 17.04
CA LEU A 43 -11.97 -6.80 16.21
C LEU A 43 -12.54 -7.48 14.97
N GLY A 44 -13.68 -8.15 15.07
CA GLY A 44 -14.35 -8.74 13.93
C GLY A 44 -14.79 -7.69 12.91
N LEU A 45 -15.38 -6.59 13.36
CA LEU A 45 -15.75 -5.47 12.48
C LEU A 45 -14.53 -4.85 11.80
N TYR A 46 -13.45 -4.63 12.54
CA TYR A 46 -12.18 -4.15 11.99
C TYR A 46 -11.60 -5.10 10.93
N ALA A 47 -11.61 -6.41 11.19
CA ALA A 47 -11.12 -7.40 10.25
C ALA A 47 -11.92 -7.40 8.93
N ILE A 48 -13.25 -7.25 8.99
CA ILE A 48 -14.11 -7.16 7.81
C ILE A 48 -13.76 -5.91 6.99
N VAL A 49 -13.59 -4.76 7.64
CA VAL A 49 -13.24 -3.50 6.97
C VAL A 49 -11.88 -3.60 6.27
N ILE A 50 -10.87 -4.15 6.96
CA ILE A 50 -9.53 -4.36 6.37
C ILE A 50 -9.59 -5.36 5.23
N ALA A 51 -10.33 -6.47 5.37
CA ALA A 51 -10.48 -7.46 4.30
C ALA A 51 -11.18 -6.85 3.06
N ALA A 52 -12.24 -6.08 3.25
CA ALA A 52 -12.92 -5.40 2.15
C ALA A 52 -11.99 -4.39 1.46
N THR A 53 -11.26 -3.58 2.23
CA THR A 53 -10.30 -2.61 1.69
C THR A 53 -9.20 -3.31 0.90
N GLY A 54 -8.59 -4.37 1.47
CA GLY A 54 -7.54 -5.16 0.83
C GLY A 54 -8.02 -5.86 -0.44
N PHE A 55 -9.26 -6.36 -0.45
CA PHE A 55 -9.87 -6.97 -1.64
C PHE A 55 -9.93 -5.98 -2.81
N PHE A 56 -10.48 -4.79 -2.60
CA PHE A 56 -10.56 -3.78 -3.64
C PHE A 56 -9.18 -3.25 -4.06
N GLN A 57 -8.26 -3.10 -3.12
CA GLN A 57 -6.87 -2.74 -3.44
C GLN A 57 -6.22 -3.79 -4.33
N THR A 58 -6.29 -5.07 -3.96
CA THR A 58 -5.69 -6.16 -4.75
C THR A 58 -6.34 -6.30 -6.12
N LEU A 59 -7.66 -6.17 -6.21
CA LEU A 59 -8.40 -6.27 -7.47
C LEU A 59 -8.02 -5.14 -8.44
N LEU A 60 -7.76 -3.94 -7.93
CA LEU A 60 -7.46 -2.75 -8.72
C LEU A 60 -5.96 -2.43 -8.77
N ASP A 61 -5.14 -3.17 -8.03
CA ASP A 61 -3.69 -3.10 -8.11
C ASP A 61 -3.19 -3.89 -9.32
N LEU A 62 -3.35 -3.26 -10.48
CA LEU A 62 -2.84 -3.77 -11.75
C LEU A 62 -1.31 -3.77 -11.69
N THR A 63 -0.66 -4.86 -11.43
CA THR A 63 0.78 -5.23 -11.50
C THR A 63 1.76 -4.18 -12.10
N ILE A 64 1.49 -2.89 -11.85
CA ILE A 64 2.21 -1.75 -12.41
C ILE A 64 3.62 -1.69 -11.84
N GLU A 65 3.81 -2.20 -10.62
CA GLU A 65 5.11 -2.19 -9.94
C GLU A 65 6.14 -3.04 -10.66
N GLU A 66 5.77 -4.23 -11.13
CA GLU A 66 6.66 -5.08 -11.92
C GLU A 66 7.05 -4.42 -13.25
N ALA A 67 6.10 -3.76 -13.90
CA ALA A 67 6.37 -3.01 -15.12
C ALA A 67 7.28 -1.81 -14.83
N LEU A 68 7.04 -1.09 -13.74
CA LEU A 68 7.88 0.03 -13.28
C LEU A 68 9.33 -0.41 -13.03
N VAL A 69 9.51 -1.50 -12.30
CA VAL A 69 10.84 -2.06 -12.03
C VAL A 69 11.53 -2.46 -13.34
N LYS A 70 10.87 -3.26 -14.17
CA LYS A 70 11.44 -3.77 -15.43
C LYS A 70 11.82 -2.67 -16.41
N TYR A 71 10.91 -1.72 -16.66
CA TYR A 71 11.17 -0.62 -17.59
C TYR A 71 12.00 0.50 -16.96
N GLY A 72 11.91 0.70 -15.66
CA GLY A 72 12.69 1.69 -14.92
C GLY A 72 14.18 1.40 -15.02
N PHE A 73 14.62 0.18 -14.73
CA PHE A 73 16.02 -0.23 -14.89
C PHE A 73 16.52 -0.07 -16.35
N ARG A 74 15.70 -0.45 -17.33
CA ARG A 74 16.06 -0.31 -18.74
C ARG A 74 16.27 1.15 -19.17
N PHE A 75 15.46 2.09 -18.66
CA PHE A 75 15.63 3.51 -18.97
C PHE A 75 16.79 4.12 -18.18
N GLN A 76 17.04 3.67 -16.96
CA GLN A 76 18.18 4.06 -16.16
C GLN A 76 19.51 3.66 -16.81
N GLU A 77 19.63 2.40 -17.29
CA GLU A 77 20.82 1.92 -18.00
C GLU A 77 21.11 2.73 -19.28
N ARG A 78 20.07 3.24 -19.93
CA ARG A 78 20.18 4.10 -21.11
C ARG A 78 20.33 5.58 -20.81
N SER A 79 20.38 5.96 -19.54
CA SER A 79 20.41 7.36 -19.08
C SER A 79 19.27 8.21 -19.63
N ASP A 80 18.13 7.60 -19.96
CA ASP A 80 16.95 8.29 -20.52
C ASP A 80 16.01 8.78 -19.40
N TRP A 81 16.47 9.76 -18.66
CA TRP A 81 15.76 10.36 -17.52
C TRP A 81 14.39 10.94 -17.91
N GLY A 82 14.25 11.41 -19.15
CA GLY A 82 12.99 11.96 -19.64
C GLY A 82 11.88 10.91 -19.77
N ARG A 83 12.22 9.71 -20.25
CA ARG A 83 11.28 8.59 -20.33
C ARG A 83 11.02 8.00 -18.94
N LEU A 84 12.04 7.89 -18.11
CA LEU A 84 11.91 7.42 -16.74
C LEU A 84 10.89 8.27 -15.96
N ARG A 85 11.03 9.59 -15.97
CA ARG A 85 10.10 10.52 -15.30
C ARG A 85 8.67 10.38 -15.83
N ARG A 86 8.48 10.24 -17.15
CA ARG A 86 7.16 10.03 -17.75
C ARG A 86 6.56 8.69 -17.34
N LEU A 87 7.36 7.63 -17.23
CA LEU A 87 6.93 6.32 -16.76
C LEU A 87 6.38 6.40 -15.34
N PHE A 88 7.13 7.03 -14.41
CA PHE A 88 6.69 7.23 -13.03
C PHE A 88 5.42 8.08 -12.95
N GLY A 89 5.34 9.17 -13.72
CA GLY A 89 4.14 10.01 -13.75
C GLY A 89 2.89 9.25 -14.20
N ARG A 90 3.00 8.44 -15.25
CA ARG A 90 1.89 7.60 -15.72
C ARG A 90 1.51 6.50 -14.72
N ALA A 91 2.50 5.86 -14.11
CA ALA A 91 2.25 4.85 -13.10
C ALA A 91 1.52 5.43 -11.88
N LEU A 92 1.93 6.61 -11.43
CA LEU A 92 1.23 7.31 -10.35
C LEU A 92 -0.21 7.66 -10.72
N GLN A 93 -0.45 8.15 -11.94
CA GLN A 93 -1.81 8.45 -12.42
C GLN A 93 -2.71 7.21 -12.42
N VAL A 94 -2.20 6.06 -12.91
CA VAL A 94 -2.98 4.81 -12.92
C VAL A 94 -3.22 4.29 -11.50
N LYS A 95 -2.21 4.35 -10.61
CA LYS A 95 -2.37 3.98 -9.19
C LYS A 95 -3.40 4.88 -8.48
N LEU A 96 -3.34 6.19 -8.69
CA LEU A 96 -4.32 7.11 -8.12
C LEU A 96 -5.74 6.85 -8.67
N ALA A 97 -5.88 6.60 -9.97
CA ALA A 97 -7.17 6.24 -10.55
C ALA A 97 -7.72 4.93 -9.95
N GLY A 98 -6.87 3.91 -9.77
CA GLY A 98 -7.22 2.67 -9.07
C GLY A 98 -7.64 2.91 -7.62
N GLY A 99 -6.87 3.73 -6.88
CA GLY A 99 -7.19 4.10 -5.51
C GLY A 99 -8.52 4.86 -5.37
N ILE A 100 -8.80 5.79 -6.29
CA ILE A 100 -10.08 6.50 -6.35
C ILE A 100 -11.23 5.52 -6.63
N LEU A 101 -11.06 4.64 -7.60
CA LEU A 101 -12.08 3.64 -7.95
C LEU A 101 -12.35 2.69 -6.77
N ALA A 102 -11.30 2.22 -6.08
CA ALA A 102 -11.44 1.40 -4.88
C ALA A 102 -12.19 2.15 -3.76
N GLY A 103 -11.86 3.43 -3.54
CA GLY A 103 -12.56 4.28 -2.60
C GLY A 103 -14.04 4.44 -2.94
N ILE A 104 -14.38 4.69 -4.21
CA ILE A 104 -15.76 4.78 -4.68
C ILE A 104 -16.51 3.45 -4.46
N CYS A 105 -15.90 2.32 -4.76
CA CYS A 105 -16.50 1.01 -4.51
C CYS A 105 -16.78 0.78 -3.01
N LEU A 106 -15.85 1.16 -2.13
CA LEU A 106 -16.04 1.07 -0.68
C LEU A 106 -17.14 2.02 -0.18
N LEU A 107 -17.21 3.25 -0.71
CA LEU A 107 -18.28 4.19 -0.41
C LEU A 107 -19.65 3.66 -0.84
N ALA A 108 -19.75 3.07 -2.03
CA ALA A 108 -20.97 2.45 -2.52
C ALA A 108 -21.37 1.21 -1.71
N LEU A 109 -20.39 0.45 -1.20
CA LEU A 109 -20.62 -0.73 -0.36
C LEU A 109 -21.01 -0.38 1.07
N ALA A 110 -20.59 0.77 1.60
CA ALA A 110 -20.80 1.17 2.98
C ALA A 110 -22.29 1.09 3.42
N PRO A 111 -23.29 1.66 2.71
CA PRO A 111 -24.68 1.57 3.13
C PRO A 111 -25.24 0.14 3.07
N ALA A 112 -24.71 -0.71 2.19
CA ALA A 112 -25.11 -2.11 2.06
C ALA A 112 -24.38 -3.03 3.04
N SER A 113 -23.34 -2.55 3.71
CA SER A 113 -22.45 -3.36 4.57
C SER A 113 -23.20 -4.02 5.72
N GLY A 114 -24.16 -3.32 6.31
CA GLY A 114 -25.00 -3.88 7.39
C GLY A 114 -25.83 -5.07 6.95
N ALA A 115 -26.39 -5.04 5.74
CA ALA A 115 -27.14 -6.15 5.16
C ALA A 115 -26.26 -7.31 4.72
N LEU A 116 -25.09 -7.02 4.16
CA LEU A 116 -24.15 -8.02 3.65
C LEU A 116 -23.42 -8.77 4.75
N PHE A 117 -23.01 -8.08 5.81
CA PHE A 117 -22.19 -8.64 6.89
C PHE A 117 -22.94 -8.81 8.21
N GLY A 118 -24.24 -8.44 8.25
CA GLY A 118 -25.12 -8.66 9.40
C GLY A 118 -24.90 -7.70 10.60
N ASP A 119 -24.11 -6.64 10.45
CA ASP A 119 -23.93 -5.62 11.51
C ASP A 119 -23.97 -4.18 10.93
N PRO A 120 -25.02 -3.39 11.28
CA PRO A 120 -25.18 -2.03 10.78
C PRO A 120 -24.06 -1.07 11.23
N ARG A 121 -23.26 -1.45 12.24
CA ARG A 121 -22.14 -0.64 12.73
C ARG A 121 -20.96 -0.61 11.76
N LEU A 122 -20.96 -1.43 10.71
CA LEU A 122 -19.90 -1.46 9.67
C LEU A 122 -19.95 -0.24 8.76
N GLU A 123 -21.07 0.44 8.63
CA GLU A 123 -21.21 1.57 7.71
C GLU A 123 -20.17 2.66 7.99
N THR A 124 -20.08 3.15 9.22
CA THR A 124 -19.15 4.23 9.58
C THR A 124 -17.67 3.85 9.38
N PRO A 125 -17.18 2.70 9.91
CA PRO A 125 -15.81 2.27 9.63
C PRO A 125 -15.51 2.08 8.14
N MET A 126 -16.46 1.59 7.33
CA MET A 126 -16.27 1.46 5.89
C MET A 126 -16.17 2.80 5.17
N LEU A 127 -16.98 3.78 5.57
CA LEU A 127 -16.88 5.14 5.04
C LEU A 127 -15.49 5.75 5.32
N ILE A 128 -14.97 5.56 6.52
CA ILE A 128 -13.61 6.02 6.89
C ILE A 128 -12.56 5.27 6.08
N ALA A 129 -12.71 3.95 5.97
CA ALA A 129 -11.76 3.08 5.25
C ALA A 129 -11.72 3.35 3.75
N ALA A 130 -12.76 3.96 3.16
CA ALA A 130 -12.79 4.35 1.75
C ALA A 130 -11.69 5.35 1.37
N ALA A 131 -11.14 6.09 2.32
CA ALA A 131 -10.00 6.97 2.10
C ALA A 131 -8.65 6.22 2.04
N LEU A 132 -8.54 5.02 2.61
CA LEU A 132 -7.29 4.26 2.71
C LEU A 132 -6.67 3.94 1.35
N PRO A 133 -7.40 3.42 0.34
CA PRO A 133 -6.82 3.13 -0.96
C PRO A 133 -6.20 4.36 -1.63
N LEU A 134 -6.79 5.53 -1.43
CA LEU A 134 -6.29 6.77 -1.99
C LEU A 134 -4.97 7.21 -1.33
N VAL A 135 -4.88 7.09 0.00
CA VAL A 135 -3.68 7.47 0.77
C VAL A 135 -2.52 6.51 0.50
N GLN A 136 -2.81 5.22 0.34
CA GLN A 136 -1.80 4.19 0.12
C GLN A 136 -1.33 4.11 -1.35
N SER A 137 -2.11 4.61 -2.31
CA SER A 137 -1.77 4.57 -3.73
C SER A 137 -0.39 5.12 -4.11
N PRO A 138 0.13 6.23 -3.51
CA PRO A 138 1.45 6.76 -3.83
C PRO A 138 2.60 5.97 -3.19
N GLU A 139 2.36 5.23 -2.11
CA GLU A 139 3.41 4.59 -1.31
C GLU A 139 4.24 3.61 -2.14
N ASN A 140 3.59 2.76 -2.90
CA ASN A 140 4.23 1.73 -3.71
C ASN A 140 5.07 2.33 -4.85
N VAL A 141 4.61 3.41 -5.47
CA VAL A 141 5.37 4.11 -6.51
C VAL A 141 6.62 4.77 -5.93
N GLY A 142 6.51 5.34 -4.72
CA GLY A 142 7.65 5.91 -3.99
C GLY A 142 8.70 4.86 -3.62
N GLY A 143 8.28 3.66 -3.21
CA GLY A 143 9.17 2.53 -2.91
C GLY A 143 10.02 2.12 -4.10
N VAL A 144 9.44 2.01 -5.29
CA VAL A 144 10.19 1.68 -6.52
C VAL A 144 11.18 2.79 -6.89
N ALA A 145 10.82 4.06 -6.70
CA ALA A 145 11.72 5.18 -6.96
C ALA A 145 12.97 5.19 -6.08
N LEU A 146 12.91 4.61 -4.89
CA LEU A 146 14.06 4.47 -3.98
C LEU A 146 15.01 3.32 -4.35
N ILE A 147 14.52 2.35 -5.12
CA ILE A 147 15.30 1.18 -5.56
C ILE A 147 16.07 1.49 -6.84
N LEU A 148 15.55 2.35 -7.70
CA LEU A 148 16.15 2.83 -8.95
C LEU A 148 17.14 3.98 -8.71
#